data_8afb739f7d07999ae5010e80d4b04dc9
#
_entry.id   8afb739f7d07999ae5010e80d4b04dc9
#
_cell.length_a   1.000
_cell.length_b   1.000
_cell.length_c   1.000
_cell.angle_alpha   90.00
_cell.angle_beta   90.00
_cell.angle_gamma   90.00
#
_symmetry.space_group_name_H-M   'P 1'
#
loop_
_entity.id
_entity.type
_entity.pdbx_description
1 polymer ?
#
loop_
_entity_poly.entity_id
_entity_poly.type
_entity_poly.pdbx_seq_one_letter_code
_entity_poly.pdbx_strand_id
1 'polypeptide(L)'
;MTEFAAALLLALIALGGAGYCAWLYSRFRKPYYAWWSASWLLYAVRVGMIIGFIRTQQSGWLFWHQVLTGWTALGFLAAGLSFARGLKWTPKLALAALFPVVWSYIAIFTLENFLLAVVPAIVFLSAATLVTGISFAWHAQIGRAHV
;
A
#
# COMPACT_ATOMS: atom_id res chain seq x y z
N MET A 1 5.47 25.17 5.47
CA MET A 1 5.95 24.43 6.68
C MET A 1 4.93 23.40 7.18
N THR A 2 3.63 23.66 7.13
CA THR A 2 2.56 22.74 7.54
C THR A 2 2.50 21.43 6.75
N GLU A 3 2.64 21.48 5.42
CA GLU A 3 2.58 20.30 4.55
C GLU A 3 3.73 19.31 4.79
N PHE A 4 4.94 19.83 4.98
CA PHE A 4 6.11 19.01 5.30
C PHE A 4 5.96 18.33 6.67
N ALA A 5 5.48 19.08 7.69
CA ALA A 5 5.26 18.52 9.02
C ALA A 5 4.17 17.42 8.98
N ALA A 6 3.08 17.64 8.23
CA ALA A 6 2.03 16.64 8.05
C ALA A 6 2.56 15.38 7.34
N ALA A 7 3.36 15.53 6.30
CA ALA A 7 3.97 14.42 5.60
C ALA A 7 4.94 13.63 6.50
N LEU A 8 5.76 14.34 7.30
CA LEU A 8 6.66 13.70 8.26
C LEU A 8 5.89 12.91 9.31
N LEU A 9 4.84 13.50 9.89
CA LEU A 9 3.98 12.82 10.86
C LEU A 9 3.35 11.55 10.25
N LEU A 10 2.85 11.66 9.02
CA LEU A 10 2.27 10.52 8.30
C LEU A 10 3.29 9.41 8.07
N ALA A 11 4.53 9.77 7.70
CA ALA A 11 5.63 8.80 7.56
C ALA A 11 5.97 8.10 8.88
N LEU A 12 6.01 8.86 9.98
CA LEU A 12 6.28 8.30 11.32
C LEU A 12 5.16 7.34 11.77
N ILE A 13 3.89 7.70 11.54
CA ILE A 13 2.75 6.81 11.82
C ILE A 13 2.86 5.52 11.00
N ALA A 14 3.20 5.63 9.71
CA ALA A 14 3.35 4.48 8.84
C ALA A 14 4.52 3.57 9.27
N LEU A 15 5.66 4.15 9.66
CA LEU A 15 6.80 3.39 10.20
C LEU A 15 6.43 2.71 11.53
N GLY A 16 5.70 3.39 12.41
CA GLY A 16 5.16 2.81 13.63
C GLY A 16 4.25 1.60 13.36
N GLY A 17 3.34 1.74 12.38
CA GLY A 17 2.48 0.66 11.90
C GLY A 17 3.27 -0.52 11.33
N ALA A 18 4.29 -0.24 10.53
CA ALA A 18 5.19 -1.27 9.98
C ALA A 18 5.92 -2.03 11.10
N GLY A 19 6.49 -1.32 12.05
CA GLY A 19 7.21 -1.91 13.20
C GLY A 19 6.28 -2.74 14.10
N TYR A 20 5.09 -2.23 14.38
CA TYR A 20 4.09 -2.97 15.15
C TYR A 20 3.65 -4.27 14.45
N CYS A 21 3.37 -4.22 13.14
CA CYS A 21 3.03 -5.41 12.37
C CYS A 21 4.20 -6.40 12.26
N ALA A 22 5.43 -5.92 12.16
CA ALA A 22 6.63 -6.76 12.20
C ALA A 22 6.78 -7.47 13.55
N TRP A 23 6.54 -6.77 14.65
CA TRP A 23 6.52 -7.35 15.99
C TRP A 23 5.43 -8.42 16.12
N LEU A 24 4.20 -8.15 15.65
CA LEU A 24 3.12 -9.15 15.62
C LEU A 24 3.51 -10.37 14.77
N TYR A 25 4.17 -10.16 13.63
CA TYR A 25 4.67 -11.27 12.82
C TYR A 25 5.70 -12.11 13.56
N SER A 26 6.65 -11.48 14.26
CA SER A 26 7.65 -12.20 15.04
C SER A 26 7.02 -13.06 16.16
N ARG A 27 5.92 -12.57 16.76
CA ARG A 27 5.22 -13.23 17.86
C ARG A 27 4.29 -14.35 17.41
N PHE A 28 3.52 -14.11 16.32
CA PHE A 28 2.42 -15.00 15.92
C PHE A 28 2.71 -15.77 14.63
N ARG A 29 3.75 -15.41 13.88
CA ARG A 29 4.17 -16.05 12.61
C ARG A 29 3.06 -16.16 11.56
N LYS A 30 2.05 -15.30 11.59
CA LYS A 30 0.96 -15.30 10.62
C LYS A 30 1.33 -14.44 9.38
N PRO A 31 1.25 -14.99 8.13
CA PRO A 31 1.75 -14.31 6.92
C PRO A 31 1.13 -12.94 6.66
N TYR A 32 -0.13 -12.73 7.03
CA TYR A 32 -0.80 -11.44 6.83
C TYR A 32 -0.17 -10.28 7.60
N TYR A 33 0.48 -10.53 8.75
CA TYR A 33 1.23 -9.49 9.47
C TYR A 33 2.49 -9.07 8.70
N ALA A 34 3.15 -10.00 8.01
CA ALA A 34 4.29 -9.66 7.15
C ALA A 34 3.86 -8.79 5.97
N TRP A 35 2.74 -9.14 5.31
CA TRP A 35 2.17 -8.32 4.24
C TRP A 35 1.78 -6.92 4.73
N TRP A 36 1.17 -6.81 5.90
CA TRP A 36 0.82 -5.52 6.49
C TRP A 36 2.06 -4.68 6.82
N SER A 37 3.06 -5.29 7.43
CA SER A 37 4.32 -4.61 7.73
C SER A 37 4.97 -4.07 6.45
N ALA A 38 5.08 -4.89 5.41
CA ALA A 38 5.62 -4.48 4.12
C ALA A 38 4.81 -3.34 3.48
N SER A 39 3.47 -3.41 3.55
CA SER A 39 2.59 -2.37 2.99
C SER A 39 2.76 -1.03 3.71
N TRP A 40 2.84 -1.01 5.03
CA TRP A 40 3.10 0.18 5.81
C TRP A 40 4.47 0.77 5.53
N LEU A 41 5.49 -0.08 5.34
CA LEU A 41 6.83 0.37 4.96
C LEU A 41 6.83 1.01 3.56
N LEU A 42 6.19 0.37 2.57
CA LEU A 42 6.02 0.94 1.23
C LEU A 42 5.29 2.28 1.28
N TYR A 43 4.27 2.39 2.13
CA TYR A 43 3.54 3.63 2.34
C TYR A 43 4.45 4.73 2.92
N ALA A 44 5.30 4.43 3.89
CA ALA A 44 6.25 5.40 4.43
C ALA A 44 7.26 5.88 3.37
N VAL A 45 7.81 4.95 2.58
CA VAL A 45 8.73 5.28 1.46
C VAL A 45 8.03 6.16 0.42
N ARG A 46 6.78 5.84 0.08
CA ARG A 46 5.96 6.64 -0.84
C ARG A 46 5.83 8.10 -0.38
N VAL A 47 5.65 8.33 0.92
CA VAL A 47 5.59 9.69 1.48
C VAL A 47 6.93 10.42 1.28
N GLY A 48 8.05 9.72 1.40
CA GLY A 48 9.37 10.29 1.06
C GLY A 48 9.47 10.70 -0.42
N MET A 49 8.92 9.90 -1.33
CA MET A 49 8.93 10.22 -2.77
C MET A 49 8.12 11.47 -3.11
N ILE A 50 6.94 11.67 -2.50
CA ILE A 50 6.17 12.90 -2.75
C ILE A 50 6.86 14.14 -2.16
N ILE A 51 7.55 14.03 -1.04
CA ILE A 51 8.38 15.12 -0.50
C ILE A 51 9.51 15.46 -1.48
N GLY A 52 10.17 14.45 -2.03
CA GLY A 52 11.20 14.62 -3.08
C GLY A 52 10.65 15.36 -4.29
N PHE A 53 9.46 14.96 -4.77
CA PHE A 53 8.80 15.64 -5.89
C PHE A 53 8.47 17.10 -5.59
N ILE A 54 7.88 17.39 -4.44
CA ILE A 54 7.52 18.78 -4.05
C ILE A 54 8.76 19.67 -4.02
N ARG A 55 9.92 19.14 -3.59
CA ARG A 55 11.18 19.90 -3.52
C ARG A 55 11.88 20.10 -4.84
N THR A 56 11.86 19.10 -5.70
CA THR A 56 12.70 19.08 -6.93
C THR A 56 11.91 19.25 -8.22
N GLN A 57 10.59 19.04 -8.19
CA GLN A 57 9.67 19.02 -9.34
C GLN A 57 10.08 17.99 -10.42
N GLN A 58 10.90 17.01 -10.06
CA GLN A 58 11.33 15.96 -11.01
C GLN A 58 10.28 14.87 -11.13
N SER A 59 9.84 14.58 -12.35
CA SER A 59 8.81 13.57 -12.64
C SER A 59 9.18 12.15 -12.18
N GLY A 60 10.47 11.85 -12.05
CA GLY A 60 10.95 10.57 -11.52
C GLY A 60 10.48 10.30 -10.08
N TRP A 61 10.42 11.30 -9.21
CA TRP A 61 9.88 11.16 -7.86
C TRP A 61 8.39 10.89 -7.87
N LEU A 62 7.64 11.57 -8.75
CA LEU A 62 6.22 11.35 -8.93
C LEU A 62 5.93 9.95 -9.47
N PHE A 63 6.72 9.47 -10.42
CA PHE A 63 6.63 8.11 -10.94
C PHE A 63 6.76 7.07 -9.80
N TRP A 64 7.82 7.15 -9.01
CA TRP A 64 8.01 6.23 -7.90
C TRP A 64 6.94 6.35 -6.82
N HIS A 65 6.45 7.57 -6.54
CA HIS A 65 5.32 7.77 -5.65
C HIS A 65 4.08 6.99 -6.11
N GLN A 66 3.76 7.01 -7.42
CA GLN A 66 2.60 6.28 -7.96
C GLN A 66 2.81 4.77 -7.97
N VAL A 67 3.99 4.30 -8.36
CA VAL A 67 4.34 2.86 -8.30
C VAL A 67 4.19 2.32 -6.89
N LEU A 68 4.78 3.02 -5.89
CA LEU A 68 4.71 2.63 -4.48
C LEU A 68 3.28 2.69 -3.94
N THR A 69 2.43 3.62 -4.43
CA THR A 69 1.01 3.64 -4.10
C THR A 69 0.31 2.37 -4.55
N GLY A 70 0.54 1.94 -5.79
CA GLY A 70 0.00 0.70 -6.32
C GLY A 70 0.50 -0.54 -5.58
N TRP A 71 1.79 -0.61 -5.28
CA TRP A 71 2.35 -1.73 -4.50
C TRP A 71 1.85 -1.75 -3.06
N THR A 72 1.64 -0.60 -2.44
CA THR A 72 1.00 -0.51 -1.11
C THR A 72 -0.41 -1.08 -1.14
N ALA A 73 -1.21 -0.73 -2.16
CA ALA A 73 -2.56 -1.25 -2.34
C ALA A 73 -2.57 -2.77 -2.54
N LEU A 74 -1.67 -3.29 -3.40
CA LEU A 74 -1.49 -4.74 -3.60
C LEU A 74 -1.09 -5.45 -2.30
N GLY A 75 -0.21 -4.86 -1.52
CA GLY A 75 0.21 -5.42 -0.24
C GLY A 75 -0.91 -5.48 0.79
N PHE A 76 -1.73 -4.42 0.93
CA PHE A 76 -2.92 -4.45 1.79
C PHE A 76 -3.94 -5.48 1.32
N LEU A 77 -4.18 -5.57 0.01
CA LEU A 77 -5.06 -6.59 -0.55
C LEU A 77 -4.53 -8.01 -0.28
N ALA A 78 -3.22 -8.23 -0.47
CA ALA A 78 -2.57 -9.51 -0.18
C ALA A 78 -2.67 -9.85 1.31
N ALA A 79 -2.54 -8.88 2.22
CA ALA A 79 -2.74 -9.07 3.65
C ALA A 79 -4.18 -9.51 3.97
N GLY A 80 -5.18 -8.81 3.42
CA GLY A 80 -6.59 -9.17 3.60
C GLY A 80 -6.93 -10.56 3.06
N LEU A 81 -6.47 -10.88 1.85
CA LEU A 81 -6.67 -12.20 1.24
C LEU A 81 -5.91 -13.31 1.98
N SER A 82 -4.71 -13.02 2.48
CA SER A 82 -3.93 -13.96 3.29
C SER A 82 -4.62 -14.26 4.63
N PHE A 83 -5.26 -13.25 5.22
CA PHE A 83 -6.07 -13.42 6.43
C PHE A 83 -7.34 -14.24 6.14
N ALA A 84 -8.09 -13.88 5.09
CA ALA A 84 -9.41 -14.48 4.80
C ALA A 84 -9.32 -15.87 4.17
N ARG A 85 -8.32 -16.13 3.31
CA ARG A 85 -8.27 -17.32 2.45
C ARG A 85 -6.93 -18.06 2.47
N GLY A 86 -5.96 -17.64 3.30
CA GLY A 86 -4.63 -18.24 3.32
C GLY A 86 -3.91 -18.09 1.97
N LEU A 87 -3.85 -16.87 1.43
CA LEU A 87 -3.24 -16.57 0.14
C LEU A 87 -1.84 -17.16 0.04
N LYS A 88 -1.61 -17.96 -1.00
CA LYS A 88 -0.28 -18.44 -1.40
C LYS A 88 0.26 -17.53 -2.52
N TRP A 89 1.56 -17.27 -2.48
CA TRP A 89 2.22 -16.54 -3.57
C TRP A 89 2.05 -17.30 -4.90
N THR A 90 1.64 -16.59 -5.93
CA THR A 90 1.48 -17.14 -7.29
C THR A 90 2.15 -16.21 -8.31
N PRO A 91 2.61 -16.71 -9.48
CA PRO A 91 3.14 -15.87 -10.55
C PRO A 91 2.18 -14.75 -11.01
N LYS A 92 0.86 -14.97 -10.86
CA LYS A 92 -0.16 -13.98 -11.19
C LYS A 92 -0.06 -12.73 -10.30
N LEU A 93 0.34 -12.87 -9.03
CA LEU A 93 0.58 -11.74 -8.13
C LEU A 93 1.81 -10.93 -8.55
N ALA A 94 2.87 -11.61 -9.03
CA ALA A 94 4.03 -10.93 -9.59
C ALA A 94 3.65 -10.11 -10.84
N LEU A 95 2.82 -10.67 -11.72
CA LEU A 95 2.31 -9.95 -12.90
C LEU A 95 1.46 -8.74 -12.50
N ALA A 96 0.61 -8.86 -11.47
CA ALA A 96 -0.16 -7.73 -10.94
C ALA A 96 0.75 -6.61 -10.40
N ALA A 97 1.92 -6.94 -9.87
CA ALA A 97 2.88 -5.96 -9.38
C ALA A 97 3.56 -5.14 -10.51
N LEU A 98 3.57 -5.64 -11.75
CA LEU A 98 4.05 -4.89 -12.91
C LEU A 98 3.07 -3.81 -13.36
N PHE A 99 1.77 -3.98 -13.13
CA PHE A 99 0.75 -3.04 -13.58
C PHE A 99 0.99 -1.60 -13.07
N PRO A 100 1.24 -1.32 -11.78
CA PRO A 100 1.52 0.03 -11.31
C PRO A 100 2.73 0.67 -11.99
N VAL A 101 3.76 -0.13 -12.32
CA VAL A 101 4.99 0.35 -12.98
C VAL A 101 4.67 0.80 -14.41
N VAL A 102 4.04 -0.09 -15.19
CA VAL A 102 3.71 0.17 -16.60
C VAL A 102 2.71 1.32 -16.71
N TRP A 103 1.66 1.30 -15.89
CA TRP A 103 0.63 2.34 -15.91
C TRP A 103 1.20 3.72 -15.53
N SER A 104 1.98 3.80 -14.45
CA SER A 104 2.58 5.05 -14.01
C SER A 104 3.55 5.61 -15.05
N TYR A 105 4.31 4.74 -15.74
CA TYR A 105 5.18 5.15 -16.82
C TYR A 105 4.40 5.77 -17.97
N ILE A 106 3.36 5.09 -18.45
CA ILE A 106 2.52 5.58 -19.55
C ILE A 106 1.85 6.91 -19.16
N ALA A 107 1.24 6.98 -17.98
CA ALA A 107 0.50 8.15 -17.55
C ALA A 107 1.38 9.39 -17.35
N ILE A 108 2.60 9.22 -16.81
CA ILE A 108 3.48 10.35 -16.45
C ILE A 108 4.38 10.76 -17.62
N PHE A 109 4.98 9.79 -18.32
CA PHE A 109 6.00 10.09 -19.33
C PHE A 109 5.50 10.04 -20.77
N THR A 110 4.39 9.33 -21.04
CA THR A 110 3.86 9.22 -22.40
C THR A 110 2.64 10.12 -22.61
N LEU A 111 1.70 10.12 -21.66
CA LEU A 111 0.47 10.91 -21.75
C LEU A 111 0.59 12.27 -21.06
N GLU A 112 1.63 12.47 -20.25
CA GLU A 112 1.88 13.67 -19.44
C GLU A 112 0.65 14.12 -18.65
N ASN A 113 -0.18 13.16 -18.22
CA ASN A 113 -1.45 13.42 -17.57
C ASN A 113 -1.43 12.96 -16.12
N PHE A 114 -1.29 13.94 -15.23
CA PHE A 114 -1.23 13.70 -13.78
C PHE A 114 -2.50 13.02 -13.23
N LEU A 115 -3.68 13.39 -13.72
CA LEU A 115 -4.94 12.81 -13.23
C LEU A 115 -5.05 11.32 -13.58
N LEU A 116 -4.60 10.93 -14.78
CA LEU A 116 -4.55 9.52 -15.17
C LEU A 116 -3.57 8.70 -14.33
N ALA A 117 -2.55 9.32 -13.76
CA ALA A 117 -1.65 8.64 -12.82
C ALA A 117 -2.28 8.50 -11.43
N VAL A 118 -2.88 9.57 -10.91
CA VAL A 118 -3.31 9.69 -9.51
C VAL A 118 -4.65 9.01 -9.26
N VAL A 119 -5.65 9.24 -10.10
CA VAL A 119 -7.03 8.76 -9.86
C VAL A 119 -7.10 7.24 -9.75
N PRO A 120 -6.56 6.44 -10.68
CA PRO A 120 -6.59 4.98 -10.56
C PRO A 120 -5.84 4.48 -9.32
N ALA A 121 -4.72 5.11 -8.97
CA ALA A 121 -3.93 4.71 -7.80
C ALA A 121 -4.70 4.94 -6.49
N ILE A 122 -5.39 6.09 -6.35
CA ILE A 122 -6.22 6.40 -5.18
C ILE A 122 -7.43 5.45 -5.11
N VAL A 123 -8.14 5.25 -6.21
CA VAL A 123 -9.29 4.34 -6.27
C VAL A 123 -8.87 2.92 -5.89
N PHE A 124 -7.76 2.45 -6.42
CA PHE A 124 -7.25 1.11 -6.12
C PHE A 124 -6.83 0.97 -4.65
N LEU A 125 -6.12 1.96 -4.10
CA LEU A 125 -5.72 1.94 -2.69
C LEU A 125 -6.95 1.97 -1.77
N SER A 126 -7.95 2.81 -2.07
CA SER A 126 -9.19 2.89 -1.30
C SER A 126 -9.99 1.59 -1.37
N ALA A 127 -10.11 0.99 -2.55
CA ALA A 127 -10.77 -0.30 -2.72
C ALA A 127 -10.05 -1.43 -1.97
N ALA A 128 -8.70 -1.48 -2.05
CA ALA A 128 -7.90 -2.48 -1.36
C ALA A 128 -8.03 -2.38 0.17
N THR A 129 -8.01 -1.17 0.72
CA THR A 129 -8.19 -0.94 2.17
C THR A 129 -9.61 -1.28 2.62
N LEU A 130 -10.63 -0.93 1.82
CA LEU A 130 -12.02 -1.26 2.10
C LEU A 130 -12.25 -2.79 2.12
N VAL A 131 -11.79 -3.50 1.08
CA VAL A 131 -11.89 -4.97 1.00
C VAL A 131 -11.19 -5.63 2.18
N THR A 132 -10.02 -5.13 2.55
CA THR A 132 -9.27 -5.62 3.72
C THR A 132 -10.06 -5.40 5.00
N GLY A 133 -10.60 -4.20 5.23
CA GLY A 133 -11.43 -3.86 6.39
C GLY A 133 -12.69 -4.74 6.51
N ILE A 134 -13.41 -4.93 5.39
CA ILE A 134 -14.59 -5.80 5.33
C ILE A 134 -14.20 -7.25 5.66
N SER A 135 -13.09 -7.76 5.12
CA SER A 135 -12.61 -9.12 5.38
C SER A 135 -12.36 -9.35 6.87
N PHE A 136 -11.75 -8.39 7.56
CA PHE A 136 -11.54 -8.48 9.01
C PHE A 136 -12.84 -8.41 9.81
N ALA A 137 -13.74 -7.46 9.48
CA ALA A 137 -15.03 -7.32 10.15
C ALA A 137 -15.86 -8.60 10.04
N TRP A 138 -15.92 -9.19 8.86
CA TRP A 138 -16.64 -10.44 8.60
C TRP A 138 -16.11 -11.60 9.45
N HIS A 139 -14.79 -11.81 9.48
CA HIS A 139 -14.18 -12.89 10.27
C HIS A 139 -14.34 -12.67 11.78
N ALA A 140 -14.33 -11.43 12.26
CA ALA A 140 -14.59 -11.10 13.65
C ALA A 140 -16.02 -11.43 14.08
N GLN A 141 -16.99 -11.35 13.17
CA GLN A 141 -18.40 -11.72 13.45
C GLN A 141 -18.57 -13.24 13.52
N ILE A 142 -17.96 -13.98 12.57
CA ILE A 142 -18.02 -15.45 12.57
C ILE A 142 -17.40 -16.05 13.83
N GLY A 143 -16.25 -15.52 14.28
CA GLY A 143 -15.59 -15.98 15.50
C GLY A 143 -16.44 -15.80 16.78
N ARG A 144 -17.32 -14.78 16.81
CA ARG A 144 -18.23 -14.53 17.92
C ARG A 144 -19.48 -15.43 17.91
N ALA A 145 -19.86 -15.95 16.77
CA ALA A 145 -21.04 -16.83 16.64
C ALA A 145 -20.76 -18.28 17.10
N HIS A 146 -19.50 -18.63 17.36
CA HIS A 146 -19.08 -19.96 17.78
C HIS A 146 -18.61 -20.03 19.23
N VAL A 147 -18.78 -18.96 20.00
CA VAL A 147 -18.57 -18.89 21.46
C VAL A 147 -19.89 -18.78 22.16
#